data_6c96f77085454a942c72b64a3426bdcc
#
_entry.id   6c96f77085454a942c72b64a3426bdcc
#
_cell.length_a   1.000
_cell.length_b   1.000
_cell.length_c   1.000
_cell.angle_alpha   90.00
_cell.angle_beta   90.00
_cell.angle_gamma   90.00
#
_symmetry.space_group_name_H-M   'P 1'
#
loop_
_entity.id
_entity.type
_entity.pdbx_description
1 polymer ?
#
loop_
_entity_poly.entity_id
_entity_poly.type
_entity_poly.pdbx_seq_one_letter_code
_entity_poly.pdbx_strand_id
1 'polypeptide(L)'
;MRHWFLLVAACAAAVLAAGDAQAQDVKIGFILPMTGQQQSTGKQEAAAAKLFMSQQGDTVAGKKVELIIKDDGAVPDNTKRIAQELIVNDKVTFLAGFGVTPAALAVAPLASEGKTPQIVTAAGTSIITEKSPYIARTSFTLAQSTVPMADWAAQNGIRKVVSMVSDYAPGADAEKSFKDEFTKKGGKVLDTIRFPLANPDFAPFLQRAADQKPDAIFVFVPSGQGGTFVKQFVERGLDKNGIKIIGPGDVTDDDLLNGMGDAVVGTITAHFYSADHDSAANKAFVAAFKQANGGMRPNFMAVSAYDGMHLMYEALKKAGGKTDGDSLIAAAKGMAWESPRGPVSIDPDTRDIVQNVYIRKVEKKNGELYNIEFATFANIKDPIKAAEAK
;
A
#
# COMPACT_ATOMS: atom_id res chain seq x y z
N MET A 1 49.94 44.45 -37.03
CA MET A 1 49.09 44.54 -35.81
C MET A 1 47.56 44.42 -36.07
N ARG A 2 47.14 43.74 -37.17
CA ARG A 2 45.68 43.64 -37.52
C ARG A 2 45.10 42.24 -37.41
N HIS A 3 45.89 41.23 -37.06
CA HIS A 3 45.44 39.82 -36.97
C HIS A 3 45.28 39.27 -35.56
N TRP A 4 45.62 40.02 -34.53
CA TRP A 4 45.52 39.57 -33.12
C TRP A 4 44.18 39.87 -32.44
N PHE A 5 43.40 40.80 -33.01
CA PHE A 5 42.08 41.15 -32.46
C PHE A 5 40.94 40.24 -32.87
N LEU A 6 41.14 39.39 -33.90
CA LEU A 6 40.08 38.44 -34.35
C LEU A 6 40.08 37.11 -33.62
N LEU A 7 41.15 36.71 -32.93
CA LEU A 7 41.24 35.49 -32.15
C LEU A 7 40.65 35.62 -30.74
N VAL A 8 40.61 36.78 -30.17
CA VAL A 8 40.03 37.03 -28.81
C VAL A 8 38.49 37.11 -28.85
N ALA A 9 37.90 37.53 -29.96
CA ALA A 9 36.44 37.62 -30.12
C ALA A 9 35.77 36.24 -30.33
N ALA A 10 36.51 35.25 -30.89
CA ALA A 10 35.99 33.90 -31.09
C ALA A 10 35.93 33.04 -29.82
N CYS A 11 36.80 33.29 -28.83
CA CYS A 11 36.75 32.59 -27.54
C CYS A 11 35.71 33.14 -26.57
N ALA A 12 35.31 34.41 -26.67
CA ALA A 12 34.25 35.02 -25.84
C ALA A 12 32.84 34.59 -26.27
N ALA A 13 32.63 34.20 -27.54
CA ALA A 13 31.33 33.76 -28.03
C ALA A 13 31.02 32.28 -27.71
N ALA A 14 32.08 31.46 -27.43
CA ALA A 14 31.89 30.05 -27.06
C ALA A 14 31.49 29.81 -25.58
N VAL A 15 31.65 30.80 -24.70
CA VAL A 15 31.32 30.70 -23.27
C VAL A 15 29.86 31.08 -22.99
N LEU A 16 29.17 31.78 -23.90
CA LEU A 16 27.78 32.19 -23.77
C LEU A 16 26.76 31.19 -24.32
N ALA A 17 27.21 30.06 -24.91
CA ALA A 17 26.34 29.01 -25.42
C ALA A 17 26.20 27.79 -24.47
N ALA A 18 26.75 27.87 -23.24
CA ALA A 18 26.30 27.02 -22.15
C ALA A 18 24.96 27.57 -21.67
N GLY A 19 23.94 27.53 -22.56
CA GLY A 19 22.57 27.76 -22.16
C GLY A 19 22.27 26.88 -20.95
N ASP A 20 21.74 27.48 -19.91
CA ASP A 20 21.11 26.79 -18.80
C ASP A 20 20.19 25.73 -19.41
N ALA A 21 20.67 24.47 -19.48
CA ALA A 21 19.80 23.33 -19.58
C ALA A 21 19.00 23.34 -18.30
N GLN A 22 17.91 24.09 -18.29
CA GLN A 22 16.99 24.18 -17.19
C GLN A 22 16.65 22.76 -16.82
N ALA A 23 17.20 22.30 -15.71
CA ALA A 23 17.01 20.93 -15.26
C ALA A 23 15.50 20.72 -15.14
N GLN A 24 14.95 19.88 -16.02
CA GLN A 24 13.51 19.63 -16.06
C GLN A 24 13.07 19.20 -14.66
N ASP A 25 12.14 19.97 -14.05
CA ASP A 25 11.58 19.65 -12.75
C ASP A 25 10.93 18.25 -12.77
N VAL A 26 11.02 17.55 -11.66
CA VAL A 26 10.41 16.25 -11.46
C VAL A 26 9.04 16.48 -10.85
N LYS A 27 7.98 16.03 -11.52
CA LYS A 27 6.63 16.08 -10.98
C LYS A 27 6.17 14.69 -10.59
N ILE A 28 5.63 14.56 -9.38
CA ILE A 28 5.04 13.33 -8.85
C ILE A 28 3.54 13.57 -8.72
N GLY A 29 2.75 12.87 -9.53
CA GLY A 29 1.30 12.93 -9.49
C GLY A 29 0.72 11.83 -8.61
N PHE A 30 0.23 12.17 -7.41
CA PHE A 30 -0.53 11.26 -6.56
C PHE A 30 -2.02 11.34 -6.90
N ILE A 31 -2.62 10.18 -7.21
CA ILE A 31 -4.06 10.03 -7.44
C ILE A 31 -4.62 9.22 -6.29
N LEU A 32 -5.42 9.86 -5.46
CA LEU A 32 -5.83 9.35 -4.15
C LEU A 32 -7.33 9.50 -3.92
N PRO A 33 -7.98 8.58 -3.20
CA PRO A 33 -9.36 8.74 -2.76
C PRO A 33 -9.43 9.69 -1.54
N MET A 34 -9.40 10.99 -1.78
CA MET A 34 -9.44 11.99 -0.71
C MET A 34 -10.84 12.19 -0.14
N THR A 35 -11.86 11.72 -0.86
CA THR A 35 -13.29 11.79 -0.50
C THR A 35 -13.94 10.40 -0.56
N GLY A 36 -15.16 10.25 0.01
CA GLY A 36 -15.91 8.98 0.02
C GLY A 36 -15.43 7.98 1.07
N GLN A 37 -15.82 6.71 0.91
CA GLN A 37 -15.56 5.64 1.89
C GLN A 37 -14.08 5.37 2.12
N GLN A 38 -13.23 5.59 1.10
CA GLN A 38 -11.80 5.34 1.15
C GLN A 38 -10.98 6.58 1.54
N GLN A 39 -11.62 7.64 2.06
CA GLN A 39 -10.95 8.91 2.36
C GLN A 39 -9.81 8.77 3.40
N SER A 40 -9.87 7.79 4.31
CA SER A 40 -8.77 7.52 5.24
C SER A 40 -7.51 7.13 4.49
N THR A 41 -7.60 6.20 3.54
CA THR A 41 -6.49 5.81 2.65
C THR A 41 -5.83 7.04 2.01
N GLY A 42 -6.62 7.87 1.33
CA GLY A 42 -6.08 9.05 0.65
C GLY A 42 -5.42 10.06 1.59
N LYS A 43 -6.03 10.32 2.74
CA LYS A 43 -5.49 11.25 3.75
C LYS A 43 -4.18 10.73 4.34
N GLN A 44 -4.08 9.45 4.67
CA GLN A 44 -2.89 8.80 5.19
C GLN A 44 -1.73 8.86 4.19
N GLU A 45 -1.98 8.53 2.93
CA GLU A 45 -0.97 8.57 1.88
C GLU A 45 -0.50 10.00 1.58
N ALA A 46 -1.42 10.96 1.45
CA ALA A 46 -1.09 12.37 1.22
C ALA A 46 -0.25 12.97 2.37
N ALA A 47 -0.61 12.64 3.61
CA ALA A 47 0.13 13.08 4.80
C ALA A 47 1.56 12.51 4.82
N ALA A 48 1.72 11.22 4.50
CA ALA A 48 3.02 10.56 4.46
C ALA A 48 3.92 11.08 3.34
N ALA A 49 3.37 11.31 2.15
CA ALA A 49 4.13 11.89 1.03
C ALA A 49 4.65 13.31 1.36
N LYS A 50 3.82 14.14 1.97
CA LYS A 50 4.21 15.49 2.43
C LYS A 50 5.26 15.43 3.54
N LEU A 51 5.09 14.51 4.50
CA LEU A 51 6.06 14.29 5.57
C LEU A 51 7.42 13.90 5.00
N PHE A 52 7.46 12.94 4.07
CA PHE A 52 8.70 12.52 3.41
C PHE A 52 9.41 13.71 2.75
N MET A 53 8.69 14.50 1.95
CA MET A 53 9.27 15.69 1.31
C MET A 53 9.78 16.72 2.33
N SER A 54 9.07 16.92 3.44
CA SER A 54 9.53 17.87 4.49
C SER A 54 10.83 17.41 5.17
N GLN A 55 11.07 16.09 5.23
CA GLN A 55 12.28 15.51 5.85
C GLN A 55 13.44 15.38 4.87
N GLN A 56 13.17 15.07 3.60
CA GLN A 56 14.21 14.80 2.59
C GLN A 56 14.49 16.00 1.67
N GLY A 57 13.66 17.03 1.76
CA GLY A 57 13.72 18.20 0.89
C GLY A 57 13.02 17.98 -0.46
N ASP A 58 12.95 19.06 -1.23
CA ASP A 58 12.29 19.10 -2.54
C ASP A 58 13.29 19.09 -3.72
N THR A 59 14.56 18.75 -3.48
CA THR A 59 15.59 18.71 -4.51
C THR A 59 16.32 17.36 -4.49
N VAL A 60 16.26 16.63 -5.61
CA VAL A 60 16.84 15.29 -5.77
C VAL A 60 17.64 15.24 -7.06
N ALA A 61 18.90 14.77 -7.00
CA ALA A 61 19.81 14.68 -8.15
C ALA A 61 19.88 16.00 -8.94
N GLY A 62 19.85 17.15 -8.25
CA GLY A 62 19.90 18.49 -8.84
C GLY A 62 18.60 18.96 -9.50
N LYS A 63 17.50 18.22 -9.34
CA LYS A 63 16.18 18.56 -9.89
C LYS A 63 15.21 18.90 -8.78
N LYS A 64 14.37 19.93 -8.99
CA LYS A 64 13.28 20.24 -8.08
C LYS A 64 12.16 19.24 -8.24
N VAL A 65 11.61 18.77 -7.11
CA VAL A 65 10.48 17.85 -7.05
C VAL A 65 9.22 18.60 -6.66
N GLU A 66 8.19 18.47 -7.47
CA GLU A 66 6.84 19.00 -7.21
C GLU A 66 5.89 17.83 -6.94
N LEU A 67 5.09 17.93 -5.87
CA LEU A 67 4.07 16.95 -5.51
C LEU A 67 2.68 17.49 -5.90
N ILE A 68 2.00 16.79 -6.79
CA ILE A 68 0.64 17.11 -7.25
C ILE A 68 -0.30 16.03 -6.69
N ILE A 69 -1.27 16.43 -5.85
CA ILE A 69 -2.26 15.50 -5.29
C ILE A 69 -3.62 15.78 -5.91
N LYS A 70 -4.25 14.74 -6.44
CA LYS A 70 -5.58 14.79 -7.08
C LYS A 70 -6.52 13.79 -6.40
N ASP A 71 -7.78 14.19 -6.21
CA ASP A 71 -8.84 13.33 -5.67
C ASP A 71 -9.57 12.60 -6.80
N ASP A 72 -9.60 11.28 -6.75
CA ASP A 72 -10.37 10.45 -7.68
C ASP A 72 -11.68 9.90 -7.09
N GLY A 73 -11.88 10.06 -5.77
CA GLY A 73 -13.03 9.52 -5.05
C GLY A 73 -13.14 8.00 -5.13
N ALA A 74 -12.04 7.28 -5.40
CA ALA A 74 -12.01 5.85 -5.68
C ALA A 74 -12.83 5.42 -6.93
N VAL A 75 -13.08 6.33 -7.88
CA VAL A 75 -13.83 6.07 -9.11
C VAL A 75 -12.85 5.84 -10.27
N PRO A 76 -12.78 4.63 -10.87
CA PRO A 76 -11.76 4.27 -11.88
C PRO A 76 -11.74 5.20 -13.11
N ASP A 77 -12.90 5.65 -13.57
CA ASP A 77 -12.99 6.57 -14.72
C ASP A 77 -12.38 7.95 -14.39
N ASN A 78 -12.60 8.45 -13.16
CA ASN A 78 -11.95 9.66 -12.69
C ASN A 78 -10.44 9.47 -12.59
N THR A 79 -9.99 8.34 -12.02
CA THR A 79 -8.57 8.00 -11.91
C THR A 79 -7.90 8.01 -13.28
N LYS A 80 -8.53 7.36 -14.27
CA LYS A 80 -8.03 7.32 -15.66
C LYS A 80 -7.93 8.71 -16.27
N ARG A 81 -8.97 9.52 -16.15
CA ARG A 81 -9.00 10.90 -16.68
C ARG A 81 -7.92 11.77 -16.03
N ILE A 82 -7.78 11.70 -14.70
CA ILE A 82 -6.76 12.44 -13.96
C ILE A 82 -5.35 11.98 -14.36
N ALA A 83 -5.11 10.67 -14.50
CA ALA A 83 -3.82 10.14 -14.93
C ALA A 83 -3.45 10.66 -16.33
N GLN A 84 -4.41 10.69 -17.26
CA GLN A 84 -4.19 11.22 -18.60
C GLN A 84 -3.84 12.72 -18.57
N GLU A 85 -4.52 13.52 -17.73
CA GLU A 85 -4.22 14.94 -17.52
C GLU A 85 -2.79 15.12 -17.00
N LEU A 86 -2.42 14.38 -15.95
CA LEU A 86 -1.09 14.43 -15.34
C LEU A 86 0.03 14.03 -16.31
N ILE A 87 -0.19 13.00 -17.14
CA ILE A 87 0.81 12.56 -18.13
C ILE A 87 0.94 13.59 -19.26
N VAL A 88 -0.17 14.01 -19.85
CA VAL A 88 -0.16 14.80 -21.09
C VAL A 88 0.07 16.30 -20.83
N ASN A 89 -0.63 16.87 -19.85
CA ASN A 89 -0.61 18.30 -19.58
C ASN A 89 0.49 18.68 -18.57
N ASP A 90 0.52 17.98 -17.42
CA ASP A 90 1.48 18.28 -16.36
C ASP A 90 2.85 17.65 -16.60
N LYS A 91 2.95 16.64 -17.49
CA LYS A 91 4.16 15.90 -17.84
C LYS A 91 4.85 15.31 -16.60
N VAL A 92 4.07 14.63 -15.76
CA VAL A 92 4.60 14.03 -14.54
C VAL A 92 5.66 12.97 -14.86
N THR A 93 6.68 12.91 -14.01
CA THR A 93 7.74 11.90 -14.07
C THR A 93 7.28 10.58 -13.45
N PHE A 94 6.43 10.65 -12.42
CA PHE A 94 5.83 9.50 -11.75
C PHE A 94 4.34 9.71 -11.53
N LEU A 95 3.59 8.64 -11.66
CA LEU A 95 2.25 8.50 -11.09
C LEU A 95 2.35 7.66 -9.82
N ALA A 96 1.64 8.02 -8.75
CA ALA A 96 1.61 7.26 -7.50
C ALA A 96 0.22 7.27 -6.86
N GLY A 97 0.01 6.40 -5.85
CA GLY A 97 -1.27 6.29 -5.14
C GLY A 97 -2.05 5.04 -5.50
N PHE A 98 -3.28 5.24 -5.99
CA PHE A 98 -4.22 4.20 -6.42
C PHE A 98 -4.83 3.40 -5.26
N GLY A 99 -5.79 4.03 -4.57
CA GLY A 99 -6.41 3.51 -3.35
C GLY A 99 -7.15 2.17 -3.51
N VAL A 100 -7.62 1.85 -4.73
CA VAL A 100 -8.34 0.60 -5.03
C VAL A 100 -7.83 -0.03 -6.32
N THR A 101 -7.93 -1.36 -6.41
CA THR A 101 -7.47 -2.13 -7.59
C THR A 101 -8.06 -1.67 -8.91
N PRO A 102 -9.38 -1.42 -9.04
CA PRO A 102 -9.93 -0.93 -10.31
C PRO A 102 -9.32 0.37 -10.79
N ALA A 103 -8.97 1.29 -9.87
CA ALA A 103 -8.28 2.55 -10.17
C ALA A 103 -6.87 2.30 -10.73
N ALA A 104 -6.07 1.44 -10.07
CA ALA A 104 -4.73 1.09 -10.53
C ALA A 104 -4.74 0.43 -11.92
N LEU A 105 -5.68 -0.48 -12.16
CA LEU A 105 -5.83 -1.18 -13.44
C LEU A 105 -6.28 -0.26 -14.58
N ALA A 106 -7.14 0.73 -14.29
CA ALA A 106 -7.60 1.70 -15.29
C ALA A 106 -6.46 2.56 -15.85
N VAL A 107 -5.39 2.75 -15.08
CA VAL A 107 -4.22 3.57 -15.45
C VAL A 107 -3.10 2.75 -16.12
N ALA A 108 -3.04 1.43 -15.93
CA ALA A 108 -1.97 0.58 -16.45
C ALA A 108 -1.69 0.73 -17.97
N PRO A 109 -2.70 0.86 -18.86
CA PRO A 109 -2.45 1.15 -20.28
C PRO A 109 -1.77 2.49 -20.49
N LEU A 110 -2.20 3.55 -19.79
CA LEU A 110 -1.60 4.90 -19.89
C LEU A 110 -0.16 4.92 -19.41
N ALA A 111 0.15 4.18 -18.34
CA ALA A 111 1.52 4.00 -17.85
C ALA A 111 2.43 3.35 -18.91
N SER A 112 1.90 2.36 -19.65
CA SER A 112 2.62 1.69 -20.74
C SER A 112 2.82 2.62 -21.95
N GLU A 113 1.77 3.29 -22.41
CA GLU A 113 1.80 4.18 -23.55
C GLU A 113 2.72 5.39 -23.32
N GLY A 114 2.58 6.02 -22.15
CA GLY A 114 3.38 7.18 -21.74
C GLY A 114 4.78 6.82 -21.22
N LYS A 115 5.10 5.52 -21.08
CA LYS A 115 6.31 5.05 -20.38
C LYS A 115 6.50 5.76 -19.03
N THR A 116 5.40 5.99 -18.33
CA THR A 116 5.39 6.72 -17.06
C THR A 116 5.34 5.73 -15.89
N PRO A 117 6.34 5.70 -15.00
CA PRO A 117 6.31 4.85 -13.81
C PRO A 117 5.05 5.08 -12.97
N GLN A 118 4.33 4.00 -12.68
CA GLN A 118 3.14 3.95 -11.83
C GLN A 118 3.51 3.23 -10.53
N ILE A 119 3.64 3.97 -9.44
CA ILE A 119 3.99 3.43 -8.12
C ILE A 119 2.71 3.21 -7.32
N VAL A 120 2.37 1.94 -7.10
CA VAL A 120 1.14 1.55 -6.38
C VAL A 120 1.41 1.51 -4.89
N THR A 121 0.76 2.41 -4.14
CA THR A 121 0.97 2.60 -2.69
C THR A 121 -0.17 2.06 -1.83
N ALA A 122 -1.29 1.60 -2.44
CA ALA A 122 -2.43 1.03 -1.72
C ALA A 122 -2.96 -0.26 -2.34
N ALA A 123 -3.40 -0.26 -3.59
CA ALA A 123 -4.10 -1.37 -4.22
C ALA A 123 -3.37 -2.72 -4.10
N GLY A 124 -4.07 -3.77 -3.60
CA GLY A 124 -3.48 -5.03 -3.13
C GLY A 124 -3.73 -6.28 -3.98
N THR A 125 -4.25 -6.20 -5.21
CA THR A 125 -4.42 -7.37 -6.08
C THR A 125 -3.11 -7.76 -6.77
N SER A 126 -2.75 -9.04 -6.78
CA SER A 126 -1.47 -9.56 -7.31
C SER A 126 -1.21 -9.17 -8.75
N ILE A 127 -2.21 -9.26 -9.63
CA ILE A 127 -2.06 -9.07 -11.08
C ILE A 127 -1.64 -7.66 -11.52
N ILE A 128 -1.71 -6.65 -10.63
CA ILE A 128 -1.56 -5.23 -11.02
C ILE A 128 -0.21 -4.97 -11.72
N THR A 129 0.91 -5.44 -11.15
CA THR A 129 2.25 -5.17 -11.71
C THR A 129 2.50 -5.88 -13.04
N GLU A 130 1.69 -6.88 -13.41
CA GLU A 130 1.76 -7.58 -14.69
C GLU A 130 1.12 -6.78 -15.83
N LYS A 131 0.23 -5.83 -15.50
CA LYS A 131 -0.53 -5.06 -16.51
C LYS A 131 0.28 -3.98 -17.22
N SER A 132 1.46 -3.64 -16.70
CA SER A 132 2.40 -2.74 -17.35
C SER A 132 3.82 -3.00 -16.84
N PRO A 133 4.84 -2.96 -17.71
CA PRO A 133 6.24 -3.03 -17.28
C PRO A 133 6.69 -1.80 -16.48
N TYR A 134 5.90 -0.72 -16.50
CA TYR A 134 6.14 0.53 -15.76
C TYR A 134 5.46 0.57 -14.38
N ILE A 135 4.83 -0.51 -13.93
CA ILE A 135 4.24 -0.56 -12.59
C ILE A 135 5.23 -1.19 -11.60
N ALA A 136 5.46 -0.49 -10.47
CA ALA A 136 6.06 -1.04 -9.27
C ALA A 136 5.14 -0.81 -8.07
N ARG A 137 5.29 -1.62 -7.02
CA ARG A 137 4.42 -1.56 -5.84
C ARG A 137 5.25 -1.42 -4.57
N THR A 138 4.85 -0.48 -3.72
CA THR A 138 5.37 -0.32 -2.35
C THR A 138 4.32 -0.62 -1.28
N SER A 139 3.09 -0.98 -1.66
CA SER A 139 2.04 -1.41 -0.73
C SER A 139 2.20 -2.89 -0.31
N PHE A 140 1.37 -3.75 -0.82
CA PHE A 140 1.34 -5.18 -0.50
C PHE A 140 0.48 -5.93 -1.53
N THR A 141 0.45 -7.27 -1.45
CA THR A 141 -0.61 -8.07 -2.05
C THR A 141 -1.42 -8.76 -0.96
N LEU A 142 -2.72 -8.97 -1.20
CA LEU A 142 -3.57 -9.66 -0.23
C LEU A 142 -3.00 -11.04 0.11
N ALA A 143 -2.42 -11.74 -0.86
CA ALA A 143 -1.79 -13.03 -0.66
C ALA A 143 -0.62 -12.99 0.33
N GLN A 144 0.16 -11.89 0.37
CA GLN A 144 1.23 -11.72 1.36
C GLN A 144 0.71 -11.73 2.80
N SER A 145 -0.50 -11.22 3.06
CA SER A 145 -1.09 -11.23 4.40
C SER A 145 -1.91 -12.49 4.66
N THR A 146 -2.63 -12.99 3.66
CA THR A 146 -3.59 -14.09 3.85
C THR A 146 -2.94 -15.46 3.94
N VAL A 147 -1.84 -15.70 3.21
CA VAL A 147 -1.10 -16.98 3.30
C VAL A 147 -0.45 -17.15 4.69
N PRO A 148 0.29 -16.18 5.25
CA PRO A 148 0.76 -16.24 6.63
C PRO A 148 -0.35 -16.38 7.66
N MET A 149 -1.51 -15.72 7.46
CA MET A 149 -2.67 -15.87 8.35
C MET A 149 -3.21 -17.29 8.33
N ALA A 150 -3.34 -17.90 7.16
CA ALA A 150 -3.82 -19.28 7.01
C ALA A 150 -2.87 -20.29 7.67
N ASP A 151 -1.56 -20.10 7.48
CA ASP A 151 -0.52 -20.96 8.09
C ASP A 151 -0.56 -20.84 9.61
N TRP A 152 -0.57 -19.60 10.13
CA TRP A 152 -0.68 -19.35 11.56
C TRP A 152 -1.96 -19.93 12.16
N ALA A 153 -3.11 -19.73 11.52
CA ALA A 153 -4.40 -20.22 12.00
C ALA A 153 -4.41 -21.75 12.14
N ALA A 154 -3.90 -22.47 11.14
CA ALA A 154 -3.80 -23.91 11.16
C ALA A 154 -2.86 -24.42 12.26
N GLN A 155 -1.73 -23.75 12.48
CA GLN A 155 -0.76 -24.09 13.53
C GLN A 155 -1.31 -23.82 14.95
N ASN A 156 -2.23 -22.87 15.09
CA ASN A 156 -2.79 -22.44 16.37
C ASN A 156 -4.19 -23.01 16.68
N GLY A 157 -4.51 -24.18 16.10
CA GLY A 157 -5.66 -24.98 16.48
C GLY A 157 -6.99 -24.57 15.83
N ILE A 158 -7.00 -23.59 14.93
CA ILE A 158 -8.19 -23.26 14.11
C ILE A 158 -8.32 -24.35 13.06
N ARG A 159 -9.47 -25.01 12.99
CA ARG A 159 -9.72 -26.14 12.08
C ARG A 159 -10.84 -25.88 11.11
N LYS A 160 -11.83 -25.10 11.49
CA LYS A 160 -13.03 -24.78 10.70
C LYS A 160 -13.19 -23.27 10.58
N VAL A 161 -13.23 -22.77 9.36
CA VAL A 161 -13.36 -21.35 9.06
C VAL A 161 -14.48 -21.11 8.08
N VAL A 162 -15.25 -20.05 8.27
CA VAL A 162 -16.06 -19.43 7.21
C VAL A 162 -15.29 -18.26 6.66
N SER A 163 -15.12 -18.19 5.35
CA SER A 163 -14.50 -17.06 4.66
C SER A 163 -15.57 -16.03 4.30
N MET A 164 -15.37 -14.78 4.69
CA MET A 164 -16.25 -13.64 4.39
C MET A 164 -15.42 -12.52 3.75
N VAL A 165 -15.72 -12.18 2.49
CA VAL A 165 -14.91 -11.18 1.77
C VAL A 165 -15.79 -10.21 0.98
N SER A 166 -15.33 -8.96 0.83
CA SER A 166 -15.94 -8.01 -0.09
C SER A 166 -15.85 -8.51 -1.53
N ASP A 167 -16.94 -8.38 -2.30
CA ASP A 167 -17.08 -8.92 -3.66
C ASP A 167 -16.42 -8.02 -4.69
N TYR A 168 -15.08 -8.08 -4.78
CA TYR A 168 -14.25 -7.43 -5.79
C TYR A 168 -12.88 -8.14 -5.87
N ALA A 169 -12.00 -7.73 -6.80
CA ALA A 169 -10.77 -8.47 -7.09
C ALA A 169 -9.86 -8.75 -5.86
N PRO A 170 -9.55 -7.80 -4.96
CA PRO A 170 -8.81 -8.09 -3.74
C PRO A 170 -9.49 -9.12 -2.83
N GLY A 171 -10.83 -9.08 -2.72
CA GLY A 171 -11.59 -10.06 -1.95
C GLY A 171 -11.47 -11.48 -2.53
N ALA A 172 -11.48 -11.61 -3.86
CA ALA A 172 -11.26 -12.88 -4.53
C ALA A 172 -9.83 -13.41 -4.31
N ASP A 173 -8.81 -12.52 -4.34
CA ASP A 173 -7.42 -12.90 -4.03
C ASP A 173 -7.29 -13.36 -2.57
N ALA A 174 -7.90 -12.61 -1.62
CA ALA A 174 -7.88 -12.96 -0.21
C ALA A 174 -8.55 -14.32 0.07
N GLU A 175 -9.74 -14.53 -0.50
CA GLU A 175 -10.48 -15.79 -0.40
C GLU A 175 -9.67 -16.96 -0.91
N LYS A 176 -9.17 -16.85 -2.15
CA LYS A 176 -8.45 -17.92 -2.81
C LYS A 176 -7.17 -18.28 -2.06
N SER A 177 -6.33 -17.31 -1.79
CA SER A 177 -5.02 -17.53 -1.16
C SER A 177 -5.14 -18.06 0.27
N PHE A 178 -6.10 -17.54 1.06
CA PHE A 178 -6.39 -18.09 2.38
C PHE A 178 -6.88 -19.53 2.30
N LYS A 179 -7.90 -19.81 1.46
CA LYS A 179 -8.51 -21.14 1.33
C LYS A 179 -7.49 -22.18 0.88
N ASP A 180 -6.70 -21.86 -0.12
CA ASP A 180 -5.72 -22.80 -0.68
C ASP A 180 -4.68 -23.19 0.38
N GLU A 181 -4.08 -22.22 1.06
CA GLU A 181 -3.07 -22.52 2.10
C GLU A 181 -3.68 -23.14 3.34
N PHE A 182 -4.83 -22.67 3.83
CA PHE A 182 -5.49 -23.24 5.00
C PHE A 182 -5.90 -24.70 4.79
N THR A 183 -6.41 -25.03 3.60
CA THR A 183 -6.79 -26.41 3.24
C THR A 183 -5.55 -27.30 3.11
N LYS A 184 -4.49 -26.80 2.49
CA LYS A 184 -3.20 -27.49 2.38
C LYS A 184 -2.61 -27.85 3.76
N LYS A 185 -2.86 -26.99 4.77
CA LYS A 185 -2.44 -27.22 6.18
C LYS A 185 -3.43 -28.05 6.99
N GLY A 186 -4.45 -28.66 6.35
CA GLY A 186 -5.43 -29.55 6.99
C GLY A 186 -6.61 -28.82 7.63
N GLY A 187 -6.79 -27.54 7.39
CA GLY A 187 -7.98 -26.77 7.78
C GLY A 187 -9.14 -27.01 6.82
N LYS A 188 -10.35 -26.67 7.26
CA LYS A 188 -11.57 -26.77 6.46
C LYS A 188 -12.26 -25.41 6.35
N VAL A 189 -12.42 -24.90 5.12
CA VAL A 189 -13.30 -23.78 4.84
C VAL A 189 -14.71 -24.33 4.65
N LEU A 190 -15.61 -23.98 5.59
CA LEU A 190 -16.97 -24.50 5.64
C LEU A 190 -17.88 -23.86 4.60
N ASP A 191 -17.71 -22.55 4.42
CA ASP A 191 -18.48 -21.72 3.49
C ASP A 191 -17.64 -20.52 3.04
N THR A 192 -17.99 -19.97 1.89
CA THR A 192 -17.45 -18.74 1.36
C THR A 192 -18.60 -17.78 1.10
N ILE A 193 -18.56 -16.64 1.78
CA ILE A 193 -19.61 -15.63 1.74
C ILE A 193 -19.01 -14.36 1.16
N ARG A 194 -19.60 -13.86 0.09
CA ARG A 194 -19.26 -12.57 -0.51
C ARG A 194 -20.34 -11.56 -0.24
N PHE A 195 -19.95 -10.33 0.08
CA PHE A 195 -20.87 -9.23 0.37
C PHE A 195 -20.49 -7.99 -0.45
N PRO A 196 -21.46 -7.06 -0.68
CA PRO A 196 -21.21 -5.86 -1.48
C PRO A 196 -20.05 -5.03 -0.95
N LEU A 197 -19.26 -4.46 -1.86
CA LEU A 197 -18.15 -3.54 -1.52
C LEU A 197 -18.66 -2.25 -0.87
N ALA A 198 -19.78 -1.71 -1.36
CA ALA A 198 -20.32 -0.42 -0.91
C ALA A 198 -21.36 -0.62 0.17
N ASN A 199 -21.19 0.06 1.32
CA ASN A 199 -22.13 0.13 2.44
C ASN A 199 -22.76 -1.23 2.84
N PRO A 200 -21.96 -2.28 3.09
CA PRO A 200 -22.53 -3.58 3.44
C PRO A 200 -23.22 -3.55 4.80
N ASP A 201 -24.41 -4.14 4.87
CA ASP A 201 -24.97 -4.64 6.13
C ASP A 201 -24.44 -6.06 6.34
N PHE A 202 -23.58 -6.24 7.34
CA PHE A 202 -22.95 -7.54 7.61
C PHE A 202 -23.86 -8.51 8.35
N ALA A 203 -24.95 -8.03 8.96
CA ALA A 203 -25.80 -8.79 9.84
C ALA A 203 -26.32 -10.12 9.25
N PRO A 204 -26.90 -10.18 8.03
CA PRO A 204 -27.37 -11.43 7.45
C PRO A 204 -26.23 -12.39 7.09
N PHE A 205 -25.07 -11.85 6.67
CA PHE A 205 -23.91 -12.66 6.33
C PHE A 205 -23.25 -13.25 7.58
N LEU A 206 -23.19 -12.50 8.67
CA LEU A 206 -22.68 -12.96 9.97
C LEU A 206 -23.57 -14.07 10.55
N GLN A 207 -24.88 -13.98 10.39
CA GLN A 207 -25.81 -15.05 10.82
C GLN A 207 -25.52 -16.33 10.03
N ARG A 208 -25.43 -16.25 8.70
CA ARG A 208 -25.11 -17.40 7.84
C ARG A 208 -23.77 -18.04 8.23
N ALA A 209 -22.76 -17.22 8.56
CA ALA A 209 -21.47 -17.70 9.01
C ALA A 209 -21.56 -18.43 10.35
N ALA A 210 -22.31 -17.87 11.32
CA ALA A 210 -22.50 -18.44 12.65
C ALA A 210 -23.22 -19.80 12.62
N ASP A 211 -24.21 -19.97 11.75
CA ASP A 211 -24.98 -21.21 11.59
C ASP A 211 -24.09 -22.41 11.20
N GLN A 212 -22.93 -22.16 10.59
CA GLN A 212 -21.92 -23.19 10.27
C GLN A 212 -21.08 -23.63 11.47
N LYS A 213 -21.17 -22.93 12.61
CA LYS A 213 -20.39 -23.18 13.84
C LYS A 213 -18.87 -23.29 13.57
N PRO A 214 -18.25 -22.26 12.96
CA PRO A 214 -16.81 -22.26 12.72
C PRO A 214 -16.03 -21.96 13.99
N ASP A 215 -14.74 -22.28 14.01
CA ASP A 215 -13.80 -21.85 15.04
C ASP A 215 -13.43 -20.37 14.87
N ALA A 216 -13.41 -19.89 13.60
CA ALA A 216 -13.16 -18.50 13.26
C ALA A 216 -13.88 -18.06 11.97
N ILE A 217 -14.12 -16.78 11.84
CA ILE A 217 -14.46 -16.12 10.58
C ILE A 217 -13.18 -15.47 10.06
N PHE A 218 -12.73 -15.92 8.88
CA PHE A 218 -11.75 -15.18 8.11
C PHE A 218 -12.49 -14.07 7.37
N VAL A 219 -12.10 -12.80 7.62
CA VAL A 219 -12.78 -11.67 7.00
C VAL A 219 -11.80 -10.77 6.27
N PHE A 220 -12.16 -10.36 5.05
CA PHE A 220 -11.53 -9.26 4.36
C PHE A 220 -12.57 -8.18 4.03
N VAL A 221 -12.38 -7.02 4.57
CA VAL A 221 -13.06 -5.76 4.25
C VAL A 221 -12.02 -4.72 3.87
N PRO A 222 -12.30 -3.79 2.95
CA PRO A 222 -11.40 -2.67 2.71
C PRO A 222 -11.20 -1.82 3.96
N SER A 223 -10.06 -1.14 4.01
CA SER A 223 -9.77 -0.13 5.03
C SER A 223 -10.97 0.81 5.27
N GLY A 224 -11.28 1.06 6.54
CA GLY A 224 -12.42 1.88 6.95
C GLY A 224 -13.72 1.12 7.27
N GLN A 225 -13.86 -0.14 6.89
CA GLN A 225 -15.09 -0.92 7.12
C GLN A 225 -15.02 -1.86 8.34
N GLY A 226 -13.82 -2.13 8.85
CA GLY A 226 -13.58 -3.09 9.93
C GLY A 226 -14.36 -2.82 11.20
N GLY A 227 -14.47 -1.56 11.60
CA GLY A 227 -15.24 -1.16 12.80
C GLY A 227 -16.73 -1.55 12.75
N THR A 228 -17.37 -1.36 11.60
CA THR A 228 -18.77 -1.76 11.38
C THR A 228 -18.91 -3.28 11.43
N PHE A 229 -17.98 -4.02 10.81
CA PHE A 229 -17.99 -5.48 10.85
C PHE A 229 -17.86 -6.01 12.27
N VAL A 230 -16.85 -5.56 13.02
CA VAL A 230 -16.60 -6.01 14.40
C VAL A 230 -17.77 -5.65 15.32
N LYS A 231 -18.32 -4.44 15.18
CA LYS A 231 -19.50 -4.01 15.96
C LYS A 231 -20.67 -4.97 15.75
N GLN A 232 -21.05 -5.25 14.51
CA GLN A 232 -22.16 -6.15 14.20
C GLN A 232 -21.87 -7.60 14.62
N PHE A 233 -20.61 -8.04 14.59
CA PHE A 233 -20.18 -9.34 15.09
C PHE A 233 -20.43 -9.48 16.61
N VAL A 234 -20.05 -8.48 17.40
CA VAL A 234 -20.23 -8.46 18.87
C VAL A 234 -21.70 -8.28 19.25
N GLU A 235 -22.43 -7.38 18.57
CA GLU A 235 -23.87 -7.20 18.81
C GLU A 235 -24.69 -8.47 18.62
N ARG A 236 -24.21 -9.40 17.79
CA ARG A 236 -24.81 -10.74 17.60
C ARG A 236 -24.30 -11.78 18.59
N GLY A 237 -23.40 -11.43 19.49
CA GLY A 237 -22.86 -12.32 20.50
C GLY A 237 -21.96 -13.42 19.92
N LEU A 238 -21.39 -13.26 18.73
CA LEU A 238 -20.56 -14.29 18.09
C LEU A 238 -19.24 -14.49 18.84
N ASP A 239 -18.70 -13.44 19.45
CA ASP A 239 -17.56 -13.47 20.37
C ASP A 239 -17.84 -14.38 21.59
N LYS A 240 -19.05 -14.27 22.18
CA LYS A 240 -19.47 -15.10 23.33
C LYS A 240 -19.66 -16.57 22.95
N ASN A 241 -19.91 -16.85 21.70
CA ASN A 241 -19.98 -18.22 21.15
C ASN A 241 -18.59 -18.81 20.87
N GLY A 242 -17.50 -18.11 21.18
CA GLY A 242 -16.12 -18.54 21.00
C GLY A 242 -15.62 -18.45 19.57
N ILE A 243 -16.38 -17.82 18.65
CA ILE A 243 -15.95 -17.60 17.27
C ILE A 243 -14.92 -16.46 17.24
N LYS A 244 -13.77 -16.71 16.62
CA LYS A 244 -12.69 -15.71 16.49
C LYS A 244 -12.83 -14.93 15.18
N ILE A 245 -12.36 -13.69 15.18
CA ILE A 245 -12.12 -12.92 13.96
C ILE A 245 -10.65 -13.06 13.59
N ILE A 246 -10.36 -13.47 12.35
CA ILE A 246 -9.03 -13.49 11.76
C ILE A 246 -9.09 -12.88 10.36
N GLY A 247 -7.99 -12.30 9.87
CA GLY A 247 -7.97 -11.73 8.51
C GLY A 247 -6.70 -10.92 8.23
N PRO A 248 -6.63 -10.29 7.06
CA PRO A 248 -5.62 -9.28 6.79
C PRO A 248 -5.88 -8.02 7.63
N GLY A 249 -4.86 -7.18 7.74
CA GLY A 249 -4.87 -6.07 8.68
C GLY A 249 -5.79 -4.90 8.37
N ASP A 250 -6.41 -4.90 7.19
CA ASP A 250 -7.42 -3.90 6.80
C ASP A 250 -8.61 -3.85 7.76
N VAL A 251 -8.88 -4.96 8.46
CA VAL A 251 -9.97 -5.03 9.48
C VAL A 251 -9.67 -4.17 10.70
N THR A 252 -8.39 -3.98 11.03
CA THR A 252 -7.94 -3.31 12.26
C THR A 252 -6.99 -2.16 11.95
N ASP A 253 -7.44 -1.22 11.12
CA ASP A 253 -6.66 -0.04 10.74
C ASP A 253 -6.16 0.74 11.95
N ASP A 254 -4.86 1.00 12.02
CA ASP A 254 -4.21 1.63 13.17
C ASP A 254 -4.77 3.03 13.49
N ASP A 255 -5.11 3.82 12.48
CA ASP A 255 -5.66 5.18 12.65
C ASP A 255 -7.12 5.18 13.13
N LEU A 256 -7.88 4.12 12.83
CA LEU A 256 -9.29 3.99 13.17
C LEU A 256 -9.50 3.14 14.44
N LEU A 257 -8.48 2.42 14.89
CA LEU A 257 -8.57 1.37 15.90
C LEU A 257 -9.19 1.85 17.22
N ASN A 258 -8.77 3.02 17.72
CA ASN A 258 -9.33 3.59 18.95
C ASN A 258 -10.83 3.88 18.84
N GLY A 259 -11.31 4.26 17.66
CA GLY A 259 -12.73 4.49 17.38
C GLY A 259 -13.59 3.21 17.33
N MET A 260 -12.96 2.03 17.19
CA MET A 260 -13.69 0.75 17.19
C MET A 260 -14.09 0.28 18.60
N GLY A 261 -13.49 0.86 19.64
CA GLY A 261 -13.78 0.53 21.03
C GLY A 261 -13.32 -0.87 21.44
N ASP A 262 -13.75 -1.32 22.62
CA ASP A 262 -13.30 -2.59 23.22
C ASP A 262 -13.76 -3.84 22.45
N ALA A 263 -14.76 -3.70 21.60
CA ALA A 263 -15.26 -4.81 20.77
C ALA A 263 -14.18 -5.45 19.88
N VAL A 264 -13.16 -4.68 19.49
CA VAL A 264 -12.09 -5.18 18.60
C VAL A 264 -10.97 -5.89 19.34
N VAL A 265 -10.90 -5.79 20.67
CA VAL A 265 -9.84 -6.41 21.49
C VAL A 265 -9.82 -7.92 21.28
N GLY A 266 -8.62 -8.47 21.06
CA GLY A 266 -8.43 -9.89 20.79
C GLY A 266 -8.55 -10.29 19.31
N THR A 267 -8.96 -9.40 18.42
CA THR A 267 -8.94 -9.66 16.97
C THR A 267 -7.51 -9.91 16.50
N ILE A 268 -7.32 -10.97 15.71
CA ILE A 268 -6.01 -11.37 15.20
C ILE A 268 -5.93 -11.13 13.71
N THR A 269 -4.91 -10.39 13.29
CA THR A 269 -4.69 -10.05 11.88
C THR A 269 -3.25 -10.34 11.45
N ALA A 270 -3.05 -10.55 10.15
CA ALA A 270 -1.74 -10.60 9.54
C ALA A 270 -1.53 -9.38 8.66
N HIS A 271 -0.46 -8.63 8.88
CA HIS A 271 -0.15 -7.47 8.04
C HIS A 271 1.34 -7.11 8.11
N PHE A 272 1.76 -6.26 7.20
CA PHE A 272 3.15 -5.83 7.08
C PHE A 272 3.53 -4.64 7.95
N TYR A 273 2.59 -4.05 8.70
CA TYR A 273 2.83 -2.86 9.53
C TYR A 273 1.92 -2.83 10.76
N SER A 274 2.43 -2.25 11.81
CA SER A 274 1.69 -1.76 12.98
C SER A 274 2.28 -0.41 13.41
N ALA A 275 1.44 0.51 13.83
CA ALA A 275 1.92 1.77 14.45
C ALA A 275 2.73 1.52 15.74
N ASP A 276 2.61 0.34 16.35
CA ASP A 276 3.41 -0.11 17.53
C ASP A 276 4.63 -0.96 17.14
N HIS A 277 4.96 -1.09 15.85
CA HIS A 277 6.15 -1.85 15.42
C HIS A 277 7.41 -1.40 16.16
N ASP A 278 8.10 -2.34 16.81
CA ASP A 278 9.23 -2.03 17.71
C ASP A 278 10.55 -1.87 16.96
N SER A 279 10.67 -0.74 16.28
CA SER A 279 11.93 -0.30 15.66
C SER A 279 12.18 1.18 15.92
N ALA A 280 13.44 1.60 15.92
CA ALA A 280 13.79 3.01 16.04
C ALA A 280 13.23 3.84 14.86
N ALA A 281 13.25 3.26 13.65
CA ALA A 281 12.72 3.89 12.44
C ALA A 281 11.21 4.13 12.56
N ASN A 282 10.45 3.15 13.05
CA ASN A 282 9.01 3.31 13.24
C ASN A 282 8.68 4.34 14.33
N LYS A 283 9.37 4.29 15.47
CA LYS A 283 9.15 5.26 16.56
C LYS A 283 9.37 6.70 16.08
N ALA A 284 10.43 6.95 15.30
CA ALA A 284 10.69 8.25 14.70
C ALA A 284 9.62 8.64 13.67
N PHE A 285 9.22 7.73 12.79
CA PHE A 285 8.18 7.96 11.80
C PHE A 285 6.83 8.29 12.45
N VAL A 286 6.38 7.49 13.42
CA VAL A 286 5.09 7.71 14.12
C VAL A 286 5.09 9.06 14.85
N ALA A 287 6.19 9.41 15.53
CA ALA A 287 6.31 10.68 16.23
C ALA A 287 6.22 11.86 15.25
N ALA A 288 7.00 11.84 14.18
CA ALA A 288 7.00 12.87 13.14
C ALA A 288 5.65 12.98 12.41
N PHE A 289 5.04 11.85 12.09
CA PHE A 289 3.74 11.80 11.43
C PHE A 289 2.63 12.41 12.30
N LYS A 290 2.55 12.05 13.58
CA LYS A 290 1.61 12.63 14.55
C LYS A 290 1.82 14.12 14.71
N GLN A 291 3.08 14.57 14.83
CA GLN A 291 3.41 15.99 14.96
C GLN A 291 2.97 16.80 13.75
N ALA A 292 3.22 16.30 12.55
CA ALA A 292 2.88 16.99 11.30
C ALA A 292 1.38 16.99 10.98
N ASN A 293 0.61 16.07 11.56
CA ASN A 293 -0.78 15.80 11.16
C ASN A 293 -1.78 15.87 12.34
N GLY A 294 -1.55 16.77 13.31
CA GLY A 294 -2.51 17.04 14.37
C GLY A 294 -2.80 15.84 15.29
N GLY A 295 -1.83 14.96 15.52
CA GLY A 295 -1.97 13.78 16.36
C GLY A 295 -2.49 12.54 15.63
N MET A 296 -2.77 12.60 14.32
CA MET A 296 -3.22 11.46 13.52
C MET A 296 -2.20 10.32 13.60
N ARG A 297 -2.66 9.11 13.92
CA ARG A 297 -1.81 7.91 13.94
C ARG A 297 -1.60 7.43 12.51
N PRO A 298 -0.35 7.12 12.08
CA PRO A 298 -0.14 6.51 10.78
C PRO A 298 -0.67 5.08 10.74
N ASN A 299 -1.15 4.67 9.57
CA ASN A 299 -1.52 3.29 9.29
C ASN A 299 -0.63 2.70 8.18
N PHE A 300 -0.94 1.50 7.73
CA PHE A 300 -0.19 0.80 6.69
C PHE A 300 -0.20 1.53 5.33
N MET A 301 -1.21 2.33 5.02
CA MET A 301 -1.24 3.16 3.81
C MET A 301 -0.23 4.32 3.89
N ALA A 302 -0.12 4.92 5.07
CA ALA A 302 0.87 5.98 5.30
C ALA A 302 2.29 5.47 5.08
N VAL A 303 2.67 4.33 5.68
CA VAL A 303 4.02 3.79 5.51
C VAL A 303 4.28 3.35 4.07
N SER A 304 3.26 2.83 3.37
CA SER A 304 3.39 2.44 1.96
C SER A 304 3.66 3.65 1.03
N ALA A 305 2.99 4.77 1.27
CA ALA A 305 3.23 6.01 0.52
C ALA A 305 4.57 6.65 0.88
N TYR A 306 4.99 6.59 2.16
CA TYR A 306 6.31 7.03 2.61
C TYR A 306 7.42 6.26 1.89
N ASP A 307 7.28 4.93 1.80
CA ASP A 307 8.18 4.07 1.03
C ASP A 307 8.09 4.31 -0.49
N GLY A 308 6.92 4.65 -1.00
CA GLY A 308 6.73 5.04 -2.40
C GLY A 308 7.53 6.29 -2.76
N MET A 309 7.51 7.30 -1.88
CA MET A 309 8.33 8.50 -2.02
C MET A 309 9.82 8.16 -1.95
N HIS A 310 10.23 7.31 -0.99
CA HIS A 310 11.61 6.83 -0.89
C HIS A 310 12.06 6.16 -2.20
N LEU A 311 11.27 5.22 -2.71
CA LEU A 311 11.56 4.51 -3.95
C LEU A 311 11.75 5.48 -5.13
N MET A 312 10.86 6.46 -5.29
CA MET A 312 10.93 7.44 -6.39
C MET A 312 12.17 8.33 -6.28
N TYR A 313 12.51 8.81 -5.07
CA TYR A 313 13.69 9.63 -4.83
C TYR A 313 14.99 8.86 -5.09
N GLU A 314 15.09 7.64 -4.58
CA GLU A 314 16.28 6.81 -4.76
C GLU A 314 16.41 6.30 -6.21
N ALA A 315 15.29 6.00 -6.90
CA ALA A 315 15.32 5.66 -8.32
C ALA A 315 15.84 6.82 -9.16
N LEU A 316 15.42 8.06 -8.85
CA LEU A 316 15.91 9.26 -9.53
C LEU A 316 17.42 9.49 -9.28
N LYS A 317 17.90 9.30 -8.04
CA LYS A 317 19.32 9.38 -7.70
C LYS A 317 20.13 8.32 -8.45
N LYS A 318 19.68 7.06 -8.40
CA LYS A 318 20.34 5.91 -9.04
C LYS A 318 20.35 6.02 -10.56
N ALA A 319 19.30 6.65 -11.15
CA ALA A 319 19.26 6.96 -12.57
C ALA A 319 20.14 8.15 -12.98
N GLY A 320 20.86 8.79 -12.03
CA GLY A 320 21.70 9.96 -12.30
C GLY A 320 20.88 11.19 -12.70
N GLY A 321 19.66 11.34 -12.20
CA GLY A 321 18.74 12.43 -12.54
C GLY A 321 18.02 12.26 -13.88
N LYS A 322 18.12 11.11 -14.57
CA LYS A 322 17.30 10.79 -15.74
C LYS A 322 15.84 10.66 -15.32
N THR A 323 14.94 11.19 -16.15
CA THR A 323 13.49 11.24 -15.87
C THR A 323 12.68 10.36 -16.82
N ASP A 324 13.33 9.60 -17.69
CA ASP A 324 12.65 8.64 -18.55
C ASP A 324 12.23 7.38 -17.78
N GLY A 325 11.07 6.85 -18.09
CA GLY A 325 10.47 5.75 -17.33
C GLY A 325 11.29 4.46 -17.39
N ASP A 326 11.97 4.18 -18.50
CA ASP A 326 12.80 2.97 -18.64
C ASP A 326 13.97 3.00 -17.62
N SER A 327 14.66 4.15 -17.50
CA SER A 327 15.74 4.34 -16.53
C SER A 327 15.24 4.26 -15.08
N LEU A 328 14.07 4.86 -14.79
CA LEU A 328 13.52 4.92 -13.43
C LEU A 328 13.02 3.55 -12.95
N ILE A 329 12.32 2.79 -13.78
CA ILE A 329 11.88 1.43 -13.43
C ILE A 329 13.08 0.48 -13.31
N ALA A 330 14.07 0.60 -14.19
CA ALA A 330 15.30 -0.18 -14.06
C ALA A 330 16.04 0.10 -12.75
N ALA A 331 16.08 1.37 -12.32
CA ALA A 331 16.68 1.79 -11.07
C ALA A 331 15.91 1.26 -9.83
N ALA A 332 14.58 1.18 -9.91
CA ALA A 332 13.72 0.69 -8.83
C ALA A 332 13.88 -0.81 -8.57
N LYS A 333 14.10 -1.61 -9.61
CA LYS A 333 14.24 -3.07 -9.51
C LYS A 333 15.40 -3.48 -8.59
N GLY A 334 15.08 -4.39 -7.64
CA GLY A 334 16.05 -4.92 -6.67
C GLY A 334 16.51 -3.91 -5.62
N MET A 335 15.91 -2.72 -5.56
CA MET A 335 16.18 -1.74 -4.49
C MET A 335 15.75 -2.30 -3.16
N ALA A 336 16.57 -2.10 -2.10
CA ALA A 336 16.27 -2.54 -0.75
C ALA A 336 16.62 -1.44 0.26
N TRP A 337 15.80 -1.30 1.30
CA TRP A 337 16.02 -0.31 2.37
C TRP A 337 15.37 -0.73 3.68
N GLU A 338 15.77 -0.06 4.76
CA GLU A 338 15.10 -0.17 6.06
C GLU A 338 13.95 0.82 6.11
N SER A 339 12.73 0.30 6.20
CA SER A 339 11.50 1.07 6.30
C SER A 339 11.02 1.13 7.77
N PRO A 340 10.12 2.07 8.14
CA PRO A 340 9.43 2.03 9.42
C PRO A 340 8.74 0.70 9.74
N ARG A 341 8.40 -0.10 8.72
CA ARG A 341 7.80 -1.45 8.86
C ARG A 341 8.81 -2.60 8.87
N GLY A 342 10.11 -2.30 8.97
CA GLY A 342 11.22 -3.26 8.87
C GLY A 342 11.82 -3.32 7.46
N PRO A 343 12.70 -4.31 7.19
CA PRO A 343 13.40 -4.41 5.93
C PRO A 343 12.46 -4.70 4.76
N VAL A 344 12.64 -3.97 3.66
CA VAL A 344 11.86 -4.12 2.43
C VAL A 344 12.75 -4.11 1.19
N SER A 345 12.28 -4.75 0.12
CA SER A 345 12.91 -4.64 -1.19
C SER A 345 11.89 -4.73 -2.32
N ILE A 346 12.25 -4.25 -3.50
CA ILE A 346 11.47 -4.42 -4.72
C ILE A 346 11.98 -5.67 -5.44
N ASP A 347 11.11 -6.65 -5.62
CA ASP A 347 11.43 -7.85 -6.39
C ASP A 347 11.83 -7.46 -7.82
N PRO A 348 13.02 -7.88 -8.31
CA PRO A 348 13.50 -7.44 -9.63
C PRO A 348 12.67 -7.99 -10.79
N ASP A 349 11.98 -9.10 -10.61
CA ASP A 349 11.21 -9.78 -11.66
C ASP A 349 9.77 -9.27 -11.68
N THR A 350 9.10 -9.28 -10.51
CA THR A 350 7.67 -8.93 -10.39
C THR A 350 7.43 -7.45 -10.15
N ARG A 351 8.41 -6.70 -9.65
CA ARG A 351 8.34 -5.29 -9.20
C ARG A 351 7.37 -5.07 -8.04
N ASP A 352 6.98 -6.15 -7.36
CA ASP A 352 6.25 -6.09 -6.10
C ASP A 352 7.22 -5.92 -4.92
N ILE A 353 6.71 -5.38 -3.84
CA ILE A 353 7.47 -5.30 -2.60
C ILE A 353 7.65 -6.68 -1.97
N VAL A 354 8.86 -6.95 -1.47
CA VAL A 354 9.19 -8.07 -0.58
C VAL A 354 9.32 -7.49 0.82
N GLN A 355 8.62 -8.05 1.78
CA GLN A 355 8.50 -7.48 3.13
C GLN A 355 8.20 -8.53 4.18
N ASN A 356 8.39 -8.17 5.45
CA ASN A 356 7.91 -8.98 6.55
C ASN A 356 6.39 -8.86 6.69
N VAL A 357 5.77 -9.93 7.16
CA VAL A 357 4.36 -9.94 7.56
C VAL A 357 4.29 -10.38 9.01
N TYR A 358 3.59 -9.61 9.82
CA TYR A 358 3.46 -9.82 11.26
C TYR A 358 2.08 -10.36 11.59
N ILE A 359 2.01 -11.34 12.48
CA ILE A 359 0.74 -11.71 13.13
C ILE A 359 0.56 -10.76 14.31
N ARG A 360 -0.58 -10.08 14.32
CA ARG A 360 -0.88 -9.02 15.28
C ARG A 360 -2.17 -9.34 16.02
N LYS A 361 -2.24 -8.91 17.25
CA LYS A 361 -3.45 -8.98 18.07
C LYS A 361 -3.79 -7.60 18.60
N VAL A 362 -5.04 -7.22 18.56
CA VAL A 362 -5.48 -5.96 19.15
C VAL A 362 -5.47 -6.07 20.67
N GLU A 363 -4.70 -5.20 21.30
CA GLU A 363 -4.58 -5.10 22.75
C GLU A 363 -4.63 -3.64 23.23
N LYS A 364 -4.99 -3.44 24.49
CA LYS A 364 -4.86 -2.12 25.14
C LYS A 364 -3.44 -1.91 25.65
N LYS A 365 -2.85 -0.77 25.30
CA LYS A 365 -1.55 -0.32 25.77
C LYS A 365 -1.63 1.16 26.13
N ASN A 366 -1.38 1.50 27.39
CA ASN A 366 -1.44 2.88 27.90
C ASN A 366 -2.77 3.60 27.63
N GLY A 367 -3.90 2.86 27.69
CA GLY A 367 -5.23 3.42 27.48
C GLY A 367 -5.68 3.52 26.02
N GLU A 368 -4.83 3.20 25.05
CA GLU A 368 -5.14 3.17 23.62
C GLU A 368 -5.11 1.73 23.08
N LEU A 369 -5.79 1.50 21.96
CA LEU A 369 -5.77 0.23 21.24
C LEU A 369 -4.61 0.21 20.23
N TYR A 370 -3.88 -0.89 20.18
CA TYR A 370 -2.79 -1.15 19.24
C TYR A 370 -2.87 -2.56 18.66
N ASN A 371 -2.37 -2.70 17.44
CA ASN A 371 -2.09 -4.00 16.84
C ASN A 371 -0.72 -4.48 17.33
N ILE A 372 -0.69 -5.31 18.36
CA ILE A 372 0.56 -5.83 18.96
C ILE A 372 1.06 -7.00 18.14
N GLU A 373 2.27 -6.88 17.61
CA GLU A 373 2.94 -7.93 16.83
C GLU A 373 3.49 -9.01 17.77
N PHE A 374 3.27 -10.31 17.46
CA PHE A 374 3.74 -11.41 18.27
C PHE A 374 4.34 -12.58 17.49
N ALA A 375 4.25 -12.57 16.16
CA ALA A 375 4.94 -13.51 15.28
C ALA A 375 5.29 -12.84 13.96
N THR A 376 6.37 -13.30 13.32
CA THR A 376 6.90 -12.71 12.07
C THR A 376 7.09 -13.78 11.02
N PHE A 377 6.59 -13.50 9.82
CA PHE A 377 6.90 -14.20 8.58
C PHE A 377 7.80 -13.29 7.75
N ALA A 378 9.08 -13.67 7.63
CA ALA A 378 10.08 -12.79 7.03
C ALA A 378 10.16 -12.91 5.50
N ASN A 379 10.47 -11.78 4.83
CA ASN A 379 10.81 -11.71 3.42
C ASN A 379 9.74 -12.33 2.50
N ILE A 380 8.47 -12.04 2.76
CA ILE A 380 7.36 -12.57 1.98
C ILE A 380 7.29 -11.88 0.62
N LYS A 381 7.53 -12.64 -0.45
CA LYS A 381 7.19 -12.29 -1.82
C LYS A 381 5.68 -12.50 -2.06
N ASP A 382 5.16 -11.99 -3.18
CA ASP A 382 3.79 -12.33 -3.58
C ASP A 382 3.64 -13.86 -3.75
N PRO A 383 2.86 -14.56 -2.89
CA PRO A 383 2.76 -16.01 -2.95
C PRO A 383 2.08 -16.53 -4.22
N ILE A 384 1.19 -15.75 -4.86
CA ILE A 384 0.52 -16.14 -6.11
C ILE A 384 1.57 -16.23 -7.22
N LYS A 385 2.35 -15.17 -7.43
CA LYS A 385 3.41 -15.15 -8.45
C LYS A 385 4.55 -16.11 -8.16
N ALA A 386 4.91 -16.28 -6.88
CA ALA A 386 5.93 -17.25 -6.49
C ALA A 386 5.49 -18.72 -6.75
N ALA A 387 4.19 -19.00 -6.78
CA ALA A 387 3.67 -20.31 -7.14
C ALA A 387 3.67 -20.54 -8.66
N GLU A 388 3.45 -19.52 -9.47
CA GLU A 388 3.45 -19.59 -10.94
C GLU A 388 4.87 -19.68 -11.53
N ALA A 389 5.87 -19.22 -10.81
CA ALA A 389 7.29 -19.28 -11.23
C ALA A 389 7.95 -20.64 -11.01
N LYS A 390 7.26 -21.60 -10.40
CA LYS A 390 7.71 -22.99 -10.18
C LYS A 390 7.20 -23.94 -11.25
#